data_4157e6ca935c4a69265f4174c6a846e2
#
_entry.id   4157e6ca935c4a69265f4174c6a846e2
#
_cell.length_a   1.000
_cell.length_b   1.000
_cell.length_c   1.000
_cell.angle_alpha   90.00
_cell.angle_beta   90.00
_cell.angle_gamma   90.00
#
_symmetry.space_group_name_H-M   'P 1'
#
loop_
_entity.id
_entity.type
_entity.pdbx_description
1 polymer ?
#
loop_
_entity_poly.entity_id
_entity_poly.type
_entity_poly.pdbx_seq_one_letter_code
_entity_poly.pdbx_strand_id
1 'polypeptide(L)'
;PRPITATSKATADHGYFFLLAPAQHVNRGNSETVIPFANQAAVNAFIYDHPGSTEFGASLGAWGGYLMVGFDHSVENSGAYDLAIKGNQFPDWSEPGIVWVMQDENGDGEPNDTWCELKGSLYEAEGYVRDYAVTCCKGGIYEPIIW
;
A
#
# COMPACT_ATOMS: atom_id res chain seq x y z
N PRO A 1 7.02 22.31 0.29
CA PRO A 1 5.68 21.82 -0.07
C PRO A 1 5.38 22.06 -1.56
N ARG A 2 4.80 21.07 -2.20
CA ARG A 2 4.33 21.20 -3.59
C ARG A 2 2.87 21.68 -3.57
N PRO A 3 2.52 22.77 -4.25
CA PRO A 3 1.16 23.31 -4.22
C PRO A 3 0.19 22.43 -5.01
N ILE A 4 -1.08 22.48 -4.63
CA ILE A 4 -2.17 21.91 -5.43
C ILE A 4 -2.33 22.79 -6.70
N THR A 5 -2.44 22.14 -7.83
CA THR A 5 -2.65 22.78 -9.14
C THR A 5 -4.02 22.40 -9.72
N ALA A 6 -4.40 22.99 -10.83
CA ALA A 6 -5.66 22.65 -11.52
C ALA A 6 -5.70 21.19 -12.05
N THR A 7 -4.55 20.52 -12.14
CA THR A 7 -4.41 19.14 -12.61
C THR A 7 -4.19 18.14 -11.48
N SER A 8 -4.00 18.61 -10.25
CA SER A 8 -3.81 17.76 -9.10
C SER A 8 -5.05 16.92 -8.80
N LYS A 9 -4.83 15.67 -8.43
CA LYS A 9 -5.90 14.71 -8.14
C LYS A 9 -6.04 14.54 -6.62
N ALA A 10 -7.25 14.29 -6.17
CA ALA A 10 -7.50 13.92 -4.77
C ALA A 10 -7.04 12.49 -4.42
N THR A 11 -6.66 11.70 -5.42
CA THR A 11 -6.12 10.35 -5.25
C THR A 11 -4.64 10.34 -5.55
N ALA A 12 -3.93 9.36 -5.00
CA ALA A 12 -2.54 9.11 -5.38
C ALA A 12 -2.43 8.98 -6.90
N ASP A 13 -1.42 9.60 -7.47
CA ASP A 13 -1.22 9.72 -8.92
C ASP A 13 0.13 9.17 -9.38
N HIS A 14 0.96 8.73 -8.46
CA HIS A 14 2.25 8.11 -8.74
C HIS A 14 2.42 6.83 -7.95
N GLY A 15 2.83 5.74 -8.64
CA GLY A 15 3.24 4.50 -8.00
C GLY A 15 4.75 4.37 -8.06
N TYR A 16 5.37 4.22 -6.91
CA TYR A 16 6.82 4.01 -6.81
C TYR A 16 7.18 2.53 -6.80
N PHE A 17 6.47 1.77 -5.99
CA PHE A 17 6.80 0.37 -5.79
C PHE A 17 5.59 -0.46 -5.34
N PHE A 18 5.55 -1.70 -5.78
CA PHE A 18 4.56 -2.66 -5.34
C PHE A 18 5.23 -4.02 -5.12
N LEU A 19 5.22 -4.48 -3.88
CA LEU A 19 5.67 -5.82 -3.50
C LEU A 19 4.49 -6.62 -2.98
N LEU A 20 4.27 -7.77 -3.60
CA LEU A 20 3.29 -8.75 -3.14
C LEU A 20 3.95 -9.75 -2.19
N ALA A 21 3.35 -9.93 -1.02
CA ALA A 21 3.67 -11.08 -0.18
C ALA A 21 2.84 -12.30 -0.59
N PRO A 22 3.33 -13.52 -0.33
CA PRO A 22 2.57 -14.72 -0.59
C PRO A 22 1.25 -14.76 0.19
N ALA A 23 0.13 -15.02 -0.50
CA ALA A 23 -1.19 -15.20 0.10
C ALA A 23 -2.14 -15.87 -0.91
N GLN A 24 -3.29 -16.32 -0.40
CA GLN A 24 -4.27 -17.05 -1.22
C GLN A 24 -4.98 -16.18 -2.28
N HIS A 25 -5.07 -14.87 -2.07
CA HIS A 25 -5.82 -13.95 -2.93
C HIS A 25 -4.93 -12.99 -3.73
N VAL A 26 -3.63 -13.17 -3.70
CA VAL A 26 -2.73 -12.42 -4.58
C VAL A 26 -2.97 -12.84 -6.03
N ASN A 27 -2.88 -11.89 -6.96
CA ASN A 27 -3.15 -12.08 -8.39
C ASN A 27 -4.61 -12.43 -8.70
N ARG A 28 -5.53 -12.19 -7.78
CA ARG A 28 -6.96 -12.27 -8.04
C ARG A 28 -7.55 -10.87 -8.19
N GLY A 29 -8.65 -10.82 -8.90
CA GLY A 29 -9.42 -9.59 -9.05
C GLY A 29 -9.24 -8.98 -10.40
N ASN A 30 -8.07 -8.71 -10.87
CA ASN A 30 -7.83 -8.45 -12.28
C ASN A 30 -6.87 -9.51 -12.76
N SER A 31 -7.44 -10.51 -13.37
CA SER A 31 -6.81 -11.76 -13.82
C SER A 31 -5.61 -11.58 -14.75
N GLU A 32 -5.25 -10.33 -15.04
CA GLU A 32 -4.22 -9.98 -16.00
C GLU A 32 -3.00 -9.28 -15.39
N THR A 33 -2.98 -9.07 -14.08
CA THR A 33 -1.81 -8.46 -13.46
C THR A 33 -0.65 -9.43 -13.42
N VAL A 34 0.30 -9.22 -14.29
CA VAL A 34 1.54 -9.99 -14.34
C VAL A 34 2.51 -9.43 -13.30
N ILE A 35 2.84 -10.25 -12.31
CA ILE A 35 3.81 -9.89 -11.27
C ILE A 35 5.04 -10.78 -11.43
N PRO A 36 6.23 -10.20 -11.34
CA PRO A 36 6.55 -8.78 -11.08
C PRO A 36 6.16 -7.87 -12.25
N PHE A 37 5.87 -6.61 -11.93
CA PHE A 37 5.60 -5.61 -12.97
C PHE A 37 6.84 -5.41 -13.85
N ALA A 38 6.61 -5.32 -15.16
CA ALA A 38 7.69 -5.22 -16.13
C ALA A 38 8.50 -3.91 -16.00
N ASN A 39 7.87 -2.84 -15.53
CA ASN A 39 8.47 -1.51 -15.38
C ASN A 39 7.58 -0.59 -14.56
N GLN A 40 8.05 0.61 -14.27
CA GLN A 40 7.34 1.63 -13.51
C GLN A 40 6.01 2.05 -14.15
N ALA A 41 5.95 2.10 -15.47
CA ALA A 41 4.70 2.44 -16.16
C ALA A 41 3.60 1.40 -15.92
N ALA A 42 3.96 0.11 -15.81
CA ALA A 42 3.01 -0.95 -15.47
C ALA A 42 2.52 -0.83 -14.02
N VAL A 43 3.39 -0.45 -13.07
CA VAL A 43 3.01 -0.14 -11.68
C VAL A 43 2.05 1.04 -11.64
N ASN A 44 2.39 2.11 -12.34
CA ASN A 44 1.54 3.30 -12.41
C ASN A 44 0.17 2.99 -13.00
N ALA A 45 0.11 2.27 -14.12
CA ALA A 45 -1.14 1.88 -14.75
C ALA A 45 -1.99 1.04 -13.80
N PHE A 46 -1.40 0.08 -13.10
CA PHE A 46 -2.09 -0.72 -12.10
C PHE A 46 -2.70 0.14 -10.99
N ILE A 47 -1.95 1.09 -10.47
CA ILE A 47 -2.42 2.00 -9.42
C ILE A 47 -3.51 2.93 -9.95
N TYR A 48 -3.38 3.45 -11.18
CA TYR A 48 -4.38 4.34 -11.79
C TYR A 48 -5.68 3.65 -12.14
N ASP A 49 -5.62 2.41 -12.58
CA ASP A 49 -6.82 1.65 -12.94
C ASP A 49 -7.60 1.19 -11.70
N HIS A 50 -6.95 1.15 -10.53
CA HIS A 50 -7.53 0.63 -9.30
C HIS A 50 -7.85 1.66 -8.22
N PRO A 51 -7.27 2.89 -8.19
CA PRO A 51 -7.59 3.86 -7.16
C PRO A 51 -9.03 4.34 -7.29
N GLY A 52 -9.85 3.91 -6.37
CA GLY A 52 -11.27 4.28 -6.34
C GLY A 52 -12.20 3.32 -7.07
N SER A 53 -11.71 2.22 -7.61
CA SER A 53 -12.58 1.10 -7.99
C SER A 53 -13.27 0.60 -6.74
N THR A 54 -14.59 0.60 -6.76
CA THR A 54 -15.41 0.18 -5.61
C THR A 54 -15.39 -1.32 -5.40
N GLU A 55 -14.79 -2.07 -6.30
CA GLU A 55 -14.93 -3.51 -6.32
C GLU A 55 -13.68 -4.25 -5.84
N PHE A 56 -12.47 -3.80 -6.20
CA PHE A 56 -11.25 -4.51 -5.79
C PHE A 56 -10.08 -3.54 -5.65
N GLY A 57 -9.44 -3.53 -4.49
CA GLY A 57 -8.19 -2.85 -4.25
C GLY A 57 -6.97 -3.65 -4.72
N ALA A 58 -5.77 -3.14 -4.49
CA ALA A 58 -4.55 -3.90 -4.64
C ALA A 58 -4.43 -4.89 -3.48
N SER A 59 -4.32 -6.19 -3.78
CA SER A 59 -4.02 -7.19 -2.75
C SER A 59 -2.53 -7.14 -2.45
N LEU A 60 -2.19 -6.79 -1.21
CA LEU A 60 -0.79 -6.77 -0.75
C LEU A 60 -0.29 -8.17 -0.38
N GLY A 61 -1.21 -9.10 -0.19
CA GLY A 61 -0.89 -10.42 0.32
C GLY A 61 -0.77 -10.44 1.85
N ALA A 62 0.08 -11.32 2.37
CA ALA A 62 0.33 -11.44 3.80
C ALA A 62 1.43 -10.45 4.25
N TRP A 63 2.10 -10.79 5.36
CA TRP A 63 3.16 -9.95 5.92
C TRP A 63 4.30 -9.68 4.94
N GLY A 64 4.72 -8.44 4.87
CA GLY A 64 5.81 -7.98 4.03
C GLY A 64 5.36 -7.48 2.65
N GLY A 65 4.09 -7.62 2.30
CA GLY A 65 3.53 -6.98 1.10
C GLY A 65 3.29 -5.48 1.33
N TYR A 66 3.69 -4.65 0.39
CA TYR A 66 3.45 -3.21 0.49
C TYR A 66 3.30 -2.54 -0.87
N LEU A 67 2.60 -1.43 -0.86
CA LEU A 67 2.41 -0.53 -1.98
C LEU A 67 2.91 0.86 -1.59
N MET A 68 3.76 1.43 -2.42
CA MET A 68 4.29 2.77 -2.24
C MET A 68 3.74 3.67 -3.33
N VAL A 69 3.02 4.71 -2.91
CA VAL A 69 2.36 5.66 -3.80
C VAL A 69 2.68 7.09 -3.40
N GLY A 70 2.51 8.02 -4.31
CA GLY A 70 2.70 9.44 -4.07
C GLY A 70 1.63 10.29 -4.69
N PHE A 71 1.73 11.58 -4.41
CA PHE A 71 0.87 12.63 -4.92
C PHE A 71 1.72 13.68 -5.62
N ASP A 72 1.20 14.31 -6.66
CA ASP A 72 1.86 15.41 -7.35
C ASP A 72 1.95 16.69 -6.50
N HIS A 73 1.24 16.71 -5.37
CA HIS A 73 1.15 17.82 -4.42
C HIS A 73 1.37 17.34 -2.99
N SER A 74 1.65 18.27 -2.09
CA SER A 74 1.75 17.96 -0.66
C SER A 74 0.38 17.80 -0.04
N VAL A 75 0.20 16.74 0.75
CA VAL A 75 -0.96 16.59 1.64
C VAL A 75 -0.66 17.37 2.92
N GLU A 76 -1.45 18.39 3.21
CA GLU A 76 -1.26 19.24 4.39
C GLU A 76 -1.89 18.57 5.61
N ASN A 77 -1.20 18.65 6.76
CA ASN A 77 -1.80 18.26 8.03
C ASN A 77 -2.69 19.42 8.54
N SER A 78 -3.96 19.32 8.26
CA SER A 78 -4.96 20.33 8.65
C SER A 78 -5.42 20.23 10.10
N GLY A 79 -5.02 19.17 10.80
CA GLY A 79 -5.53 18.83 12.14
C GLY A 79 -6.89 18.11 12.11
N ALA A 80 -7.34 17.69 10.95
CA ALA A 80 -8.53 16.88 10.73
C ALA A 80 -8.15 15.57 9.97
N TYR A 81 -9.08 15.00 9.20
CA TYR A 81 -8.78 13.84 8.37
C TYR A 81 -8.29 14.30 6.99
N ASP A 82 -7.00 14.14 6.74
CA ASP A 82 -6.35 14.58 5.51
C ASP A 82 -6.09 13.46 4.53
N LEU A 83 -6.11 12.21 4.99
CA LEU A 83 -5.87 11.02 4.19
C LEU A 83 -6.95 9.98 4.45
N ALA A 84 -7.48 9.39 3.39
CA ALA A 84 -8.42 8.27 3.46
C ALA A 84 -7.86 7.07 2.69
N ILE A 85 -7.83 5.92 3.35
CA ILE A 85 -7.43 4.65 2.75
C ILE A 85 -8.60 3.69 2.90
N LYS A 86 -9.10 3.22 1.77
CA LYS A 86 -10.17 2.22 1.75
C LYS A 86 -9.54 0.83 1.85
N GLY A 87 -9.72 0.19 3.00
CA GLY A 87 -9.34 -1.20 3.21
C GLY A 87 -10.40 -2.19 2.73
N ASN A 88 -10.06 -3.47 2.79
CA ASN A 88 -10.96 -4.57 2.53
C ASN A 88 -11.56 -5.04 3.86
N GLN A 89 -12.73 -4.50 4.20
CA GLN A 89 -13.41 -4.81 5.46
C GLN A 89 -14.72 -5.55 5.21
N PHE A 90 -15.02 -6.48 6.09
CA PHE A 90 -16.27 -7.25 6.12
C PHE A 90 -16.98 -7.04 7.45
N PRO A 91 -18.28 -7.37 7.56
CA PRO A 91 -19.03 -7.13 8.79
C PRO A 91 -18.43 -7.75 10.06
N ASP A 92 -17.83 -8.93 9.93
CA ASP A 92 -17.32 -9.70 11.06
C ASP A 92 -15.79 -9.81 11.11
N TRP A 93 -15.07 -9.24 10.15
CA TRP A 93 -13.61 -9.27 10.11
C TRP A 93 -13.05 -8.19 9.19
N SER A 94 -11.81 -7.82 9.43
CA SER A 94 -11.09 -6.80 8.66
C SER A 94 -9.68 -7.28 8.33
N GLU A 95 -9.13 -6.71 7.27
CA GLU A 95 -7.75 -6.91 6.85
C GLU A 95 -6.97 -5.61 7.12
N PRO A 96 -6.44 -5.42 8.34
CA PRO A 96 -5.75 -4.19 8.71
C PRO A 96 -4.41 -4.09 8.00
N GLY A 97 -4.00 -2.87 7.74
CA GLY A 97 -2.67 -2.55 7.21
C GLY A 97 -1.99 -1.48 8.06
N ILE A 98 -0.69 -1.40 7.92
CA ILE A 98 0.11 -0.33 8.50
C ILE A 98 0.33 0.73 7.44
N VAL A 99 0.18 1.99 7.80
CA VAL A 99 0.36 3.13 6.91
C VAL A 99 1.59 3.91 7.33
N TRP A 100 2.45 4.16 6.36
CA TRP A 100 3.62 5.01 6.52
C TRP A 100 3.48 6.21 5.60
N VAL A 101 3.93 7.35 6.06
CA VAL A 101 4.00 8.58 5.28
C VAL A 101 5.42 9.12 5.26
N MET A 102 5.78 9.77 4.19
CA MET A 102 7.08 10.40 4.00
C MET A 102 6.87 11.80 3.43
N GLN A 103 7.64 12.74 3.91
CA GLN A 103 7.76 14.04 3.28
C GLN A 103 9.02 14.03 2.42
N ASP A 104 8.89 14.44 1.16
CA ASP A 104 10.03 14.72 0.28
C ASP A 104 10.74 15.98 0.77
N GLU A 105 11.75 15.81 1.62
CA GLU A 105 12.47 16.91 2.28
C GLU A 105 13.53 17.53 1.36
N ASN A 106 14.14 16.70 0.53
CA ASN A 106 15.19 17.13 -0.40
C ASN A 106 14.65 17.65 -1.74
N GLY A 107 13.37 17.38 -2.05
CA GLY A 107 12.68 17.88 -3.25
C GLY A 107 13.03 17.12 -4.52
N ASP A 108 13.59 15.89 -4.43
CA ASP A 108 14.00 15.10 -5.59
C ASP A 108 12.85 14.27 -6.20
N GLY A 109 11.72 14.16 -5.48
CA GLY A 109 10.55 13.41 -5.91
C GLY A 109 10.67 11.90 -5.73
N GLU A 110 11.74 11.44 -5.08
CA GLU A 110 12.01 10.03 -4.82
C GLU A 110 11.61 9.62 -3.41
N PRO A 111 11.21 8.37 -3.16
CA PRO A 111 10.74 7.92 -1.85
C PRO A 111 11.92 7.48 -0.95
N ASN A 112 12.92 8.34 -0.80
CA ASN A 112 14.20 8.03 -0.16
C ASN A 112 14.45 8.80 1.15
N ASP A 113 13.50 9.62 1.58
CA ASP A 113 13.54 10.35 2.85
C ASP A 113 13.00 9.53 4.04
N THR A 114 12.81 10.15 5.18
CA THR A 114 12.38 9.47 6.40
C THR A 114 10.89 9.11 6.37
N TRP A 115 10.61 7.82 6.51
CA TRP A 115 9.25 7.31 6.65
C TRP A 115 8.77 7.30 8.10
N CYS A 116 7.56 7.77 8.32
CA CYS A 116 6.91 7.82 9.62
C CYS A 116 5.65 6.95 9.63
N GLU A 117 5.55 6.04 10.60
CA GLU A 117 4.34 5.23 10.80
C GLU A 117 3.20 6.09 11.36
N LEU A 118 2.03 6.01 10.75
CA LEU A 118 0.82 6.60 11.30
C LEU A 118 0.23 5.70 12.38
N LYS A 119 -0.10 6.30 13.52
CA LYS A 119 -0.72 5.59 14.63
C LYS A 119 -2.17 5.24 14.31
N GLY A 120 -2.39 4.01 13.89
CA GLY A 120 -3.73 3.45 13.69
C GLY A 120 -4.35 2.95 15.02
N SER A 121 -5.57 2.45 14.95
CA SER A 121 -6.31 1.95 16.12
C SER A 121 -5.66 0.76 16.83
N LEU A 122 -4.82 0.01 16.15
CA LEU A 122 -4.09 -1.14 16.70
C LEU A 122 -2.65 -0.81 17.11
N TYR A 123 -2.24 0.45 16.98
CA TYR A 123 -0.90 0.87 17.36
C TYR A 123 -0.68 0.66 18.87
N GLU A 124 0.36 -0.07 19.22
CA GLU A 124 0.68 -0.44 20.62
C GLU A 124 -0.44 -1.24 21.35
N ALA A 125 -1.40 -1.80 20.61
CA ALA A 125 -2.36 -2.73 21.20
C ALA A 125 -1.68 -4.04 21.62
N GLU A 126 -2.36 -4.83 22.47
CA GLU A 126 -1.86 -6.14 22.86
C GLU A 126 -1.61 -7.02 21.62
N GLY A 127 -0.41 -7.58 21.50
CA GLY A 127 0.01 -8.38 20.35
C GLY A 127 0.57 -7.56 19.18
N TYR A 128 0.62 -6.23 19.26
CA TYR A 128 1.28 -5.43 18.25
C TYR A 128 2.80 -5.62 18.32
N VAL A 129 3.40 -6.08 17.23
CA VAL A 129 4.85 -6.31 17.14
C VAL A 129 5.43 -5.40 16.07
N ARG A 130 6.36 -4.52 16.47
CA ARG A 130 7.12 -3.71 15.54
C ARG A 130 8.20 -4.51 14.86
N ASP A 131 8.53 -4.11 13.65
CA ASP A 131 9.60 -4.72 12.86
C ASP A 131 9.48 -6.24 12.74
N TYR A 132 8.22 -6.70 12.64
CA TYR A 132 7.92 -8.12 12.51
C TYR A 132 8.44 -8.65 11.17
N ALA A 133 9.33 -9.62 11.22
CA ALA A 133 9.91 -10.24 10.03
C ALA A 133 9.38 -11.66 9.82
N VAL A 134 9.01 -11.98 8.59
CA VAL A 134 8.53 -13.30 8.18
C VAL A 134 9.41 -13.83 7.06
N THR A 135 9.85 -15.08 7.21
CA THR A 135 10.49 -15.82 6.12
C THR A 135 9.50 -16.78 5.50
N CYS A 136 9.14 -16.54 4.25
CA CYS A 136 8.27 -17.43 3.49
C CYS A 136 9.11 -18.46 2.75
N CYS A 137 8.85 -19.75 2.98
CA CYS A 137 9.47 -20.84 2.25
C CYS A 137 8.47 -21.41 1.23
N LYS A 138 8.94 -21.76 0.06
CA LYS A 138 8.11 -22.50 -0.90
C LYS A 138 7.84 -23.89 -0.35
N GLY A 139 6.60 -24.16 0.06
CA GLY A 139 6.16 -25.48 0.49
C GLY A 139 5.98 -26.46 -0.68
N GLY A 140 5.91 -27.75 -0.38
CA GLY A 140 5.45 -28.75 -1.32
C GLY A 140 3.96 -28.60 -1.60
N ILE A 141 3.46 -29.30 -2.62
CA ILE A 141 2.07 -29.18 -3.11
C ILE A 141 1.02 -29.53 -2.02
N TYR A 142 1.44 -30.24 -0.98
CA TYR A 142 0.57 -30.73 0.10
C TYR A 142 0.95 -30.21 1.50
N GLU A 143 1.94 -29.36 1.61
CA GLU A 143 2.28 -28.78 2.90
C GLU A 143 1.55 -27.47 3.10
N PRO A 144 0.86 -27.29 4.24
CA PRO A 144 0.29 -25.99 4.55
C PRO A 144 1.42 -24.98 4.66
N ILE A 145 1.27 -23.85 4.00
CA ILE A 145 2.13 -22.71 4.23
C ILE A 145 1.78 -22.23 5.65
N ILE A 146 2.64 -22.50 6.59
CA ILE A 146 2.52 -21.96 7.95
C ILE A 146 3.10 -20.55 7.88
N TRP A 147 2.23 -19.59 8.13
CA TRP A 147 2.54 -18.17 8.19
C TRP A 147 3.07 -17.82 9.58
#